data_ffdd9533c3230a29e7d1255ecdf135d1
#
_entry.id   ffdd9533c3230a29e7d1255ecdf135d1
#
_cell.length_a   1.000
_cell.length_b   1.000
_cell.length_c   1.000
_cell.angle_alpha   90.00
_cell.angle_beta   90.00
_cell.angle_gamma   90.00
#
_symmetry.space_group_name_H-M   'P 1'
#
loop_
_entity.id
_entity.type
_entity.pdbx_description
1 polymer ?
#
loop_
_entity_poly.entity_id
_entity_poly.type
_entity_poly.pdbx_seq_one_letter_code
_entity_poly.pdbx_strand_id
1 'polypeptide(L)'
;MEIMLQQVGIEHAESWLKLQVEAYMPTFERYRDAETSPALETLEKVRWRMAHPRCRHFYILCDGRIAGGVLVYSLEGNPNAMRLGNLFIMPGQRDRGIGRRAIELVEALFPEAASWELDTILEEARNIHFYERAGYVRRGEPRKINENMHLIDYEKIL
;
A
#
# COMPACT_ATOMS: atom_id res chain seq x y z
N MET A 1 -21.40 7.23 -0.12
CA MET A 1 -20.18 6.77 0.49
C MET A 1 -19.07 7.79 0.25
N GLU A 2 -18.59 8.41 1.31
CA GLU A 2 -17.54 9.41 1.21
C GLU A 2 -16.20 8.81 1.62
N ILE A 3 -15.22 8.87 0.73
CA ILE A 3 -13.87 8.37 0.99
C ILE A 3 -12.93 9.56 1.13
N MET A 4 -12.16 9.58 2.23
CA MET A 4 -11.20 10.64 2.52
C MET A 4 -9.88 10.02 2.98
N LEU A 5 -8.79 10.77 2.84
CA LEU A 5 -7.48 10.40 3.38
C LEU A 5 -7.17 11.30 4.58
N GLN A 6 -6.67 10.70 5.65
CA GLN A 6 -6.24 11.44 6.84
C GLN A 6 -4.79 11.09 7.15
N GLN A 7 -3.92 12.08 7.13
CA GLN A 7 -2.50 11.83 7.40
C GLN A 7 -2.29 11.36 8.84
N VAL A 8 -1.39 10.37 9.01
CA VAL A 8 -1.12 9.72 10.28
C VAL A 8 0.30 10.06 10.72
N GLY A 9 0.42 10.63 11.91
CA GLY A 9 1.73 10.94 12.49
C GLY A 9 2.26 9.82 13.37
N ILE A 10 3.51 9.98 13.81
CA ILE A 10 4.25 8.95 14.57
C ILE A 10 3.56 8.59 15.89
N GLU A 11 2.79 9.51 16.48
CA GLU A 11 2.02 9.27 17.70
C GLU A 11 0.97 8.16 17.53
N HIS A 12 0.60 7.83 16.30
CA HIS A 12 -0.36 6.79 15.98
C HIS A 12 0.27 5.51 15.42
N ALA A 13 1.58 5.34 15.59
CA ALA A 13 2.30 4.19 15.04
C ALA A 13 1.75 2.85 15.53
N GLU A 14 1.40 2.75 16.82
CA GLU A 14 0.84 1.51 17.36
C GLU A 14 -0.51 1.18 16.73
N SER A 15 -1.39 2.17 16.60
CA SER A 15 -2.71 1.99 15.99
C SER A 15 -2.57 1.57 14.52
N TRP A 16 -1.66 2.22 13.80
CA TRP A 16 -1.37 1.88 12.42
C TRP A 16 -0.91 0.43 12.28
N LEU A 17 0.08 0.02 13.08
CA LEU A 17 0.63 -1.33 13.01
C LEU A 17 -0.43 -2.39 13.31
N LYS A 18 -1.28 -2.14 14.30
CA LYS A 18 -2.35 -3.08 14.64
C LYS A 18 -3.27 -3.32 13.45
N LEU A 19 -3.66 -2.26 12.74
CA LEU A 19 -4.53 -2.36 11.55
C LEU A 19 -3.81 -3.05 10.40
N GLN A 20 -2.53 -2.70 10.20
CA GLN A 20 -1.70 -3.32 9.17
C GLN A 20 -1.58 -4.83 9.38
N VAL A 21 -1.27 -5.25 10.60
CA VAL A 21 -1.16 -6.67 10.94
C VAL A 21 -2.49 -7.39 10.69
N GLU A 22 -3.59 -6.83 11.16
CA GLU A 22 -4.91 -7.43 10.96
C GLU A 22 -5.25 -7.58 9.48
N ALA A 23 -4.94 -6.57 8.68
CA ALA A 23 -5.26 -6.58 7.25
C ALA A 23 -4.40 -7.58 6.45
N TYR A 24 -3.13 -7.73 6.82
CA TYR A 24 -2.19 -8.58 6.06
C TYR A 24 -2.02 -10.00 6.60
N MET A 25 -2.49 -10.28 7.81
CA MET A 25 -2.31 -11.61 8.41
C MET A 25 -2.90 -12.75 7.55
N PRO A 26 -4.11 -12.62 6.96
CA PRO A 26 -4.62 -13.69 6.09
C PRO A 26 -3.70 -13.98 4.90
N THR A 27 -3.09 -12.96 4.32
CA THR A 27 -2.14 -13.10 3.22
C THR A 27 -0.87 -13.81 3.69
N PHE A 28 -0.35 -13.43 4.87
CA PHE A 28 0.81 -14.10 5.43
C PHE A 28 0.51 -15.58 5.72
N GLU A 29 -0.64 -15.90 6.25
CA GLU A 29 -1.02 -17.28 6.52
C GLU A 29 -1.07 -18.13 5.25
N ARG A 30 -1.46 -17.51 4.13
CA ARG A 30 -1.52 -18.18 2.82
C ARG A 30 -0.14 -18.38 2.21
N TYR A 31 0.72 -17.37 2.24
CA TYR A 31 1.99 -17.37 1.47
C TYR A 31 3.24 -17.57 2.31
N ARG A 32 3.18 -17.36 3.61
CA ARG A 32 4.31 -17.52 4.55
C ARG A 32 5.56 -16.74 4.15
N ASP A 33 5.39 -15.55 3.63
CA ASP A 33 6.45 -14.64 3.21
C ASP A 33 7.05 -13.89 4.40
N ALA A 34 7.72 -14.59 5.30
CA ALA A 34 8.24 -14.02 6.55
C ALA A 34 9.17 -12.83 6.35
N GLU A 35 9.91 -12.78 5.22
CA GLU A 35 10.87 -11.71 4.95
C GLU A 35 10.21 -10.45 4.37
N THR A 36 9.04 -10.56 3.77
CA THR A 36 8.42 -9.44 3.05
C THR A 36 7.04 -9.04 3.59
N SER A 37 6.45 -9.84 4.49
CA SER A 37 5.07 -9.62 4.92
C SER A 37 4.93 -8.39 5.82
N PRO A 38 4.02 -7.46 5.46
CA PRO A 38 3.68 -6.35 6.36
C PRO A 38 3.03 -6.81 7.66
N ALA A 39 2.50 -8.05 7.73
CA ALA A 39 1.92 -8.60 8.95
C ALA A 39 2.95 -8.84 10.05
N LEU A 40 4.22 -8.94 9.69
CA LEU A 40 5.30 -9.26 10.63
C LEU A 40 6.21 -8.05 10.91
N GLU A 41 5.85 -6.86 10.45
CA GLU A 41 6.64 -5.67 10.74
C GLU A 41 6.63 -5.31 12.22
N THR A 42 7.73 -4.72 12.68
CA THR A 42 7.86 -4.28 14.08
C THR A 42 7.38 -2.84 14.25
N LEU A 43 7.03 -2.48 15.47
CA LEU A 43 6.66 -1.10 15.81
C LEU A 43 7.85 -0.15 15.55
N GLU A 44 9.07 -0.60 15.83
CA GLU A 44 10.28 0.19 15.58
C GLU A 44 10.39 0.56 14.10
N LYS A 45 10.14 -0.40 13.21
CA LYS A 45 10.19 -0.17 11.76
C LYS A 45 9.14 0.83 11.30
N VAL A 46 7.92 0.70 11.83
CA VAL A 46 6.82 1.63 11.51
C VAL A 46 7.17 3.04 11.99
N ARG A 47 7.68 3.18 13.20
CA ARG A 47 8.09 4.47 13.75
C ARG A 47 9.21 5.12 12.93
N TRP A 48 10.20 4.32 12.53
CA TRP A 48 11.29 4.79 11.69
C TRP A 48 10.75 5.36 10.38
N ARG A 49 9.83 4.63 9.76
CA ARG A 49 9.24 5.04 8.49
C ARG A 49 8.38 6.29 8.63
N MET A 50 7.59 6.39 9.70
CA MET A 50 6.76 7.57 9.97
C MET A 50 7.58 8.83 10.26
N ALA A 51 8.79 8.66 10.79
CA ALA A 51 9.72 9.77 11.02
C ALA A 51 10.51 10.15 9.75
N HIS A 52 10.45 9.33 8.69
CA HIS A 52 11.23 9.57 7.49
C HIS A 52 10.56 10.63 6.61
N PRO A 53 11.30 11.69 6.19
CA PRO A 53 10.70 12.82 5.46
C PRO A 53 10.11 12.46 4.10
N ARG A 54 10.55 11.36 3.48
CA ARG A 54 10.01 10.93 2.18
C ARG A 54 8.77 10.07 2.30
N CYS A 55 8.41 9.60 3.51
CA CYS A 55 7.28 8.69 3.72
C CYS A 55 6.07 9.44 4.26
N ARG A 56 4.89 9.08 3.77
CA ARG A 56 3.62 9.59 4.30
C ARG A 56 2.63 8.45 4.45
N HIS A 57 2.02 8.40 5.61
CA HIS A 57 1.01 7.42 5.97
C HIS A 57 -0.35 8.10 6.03
N PHE A 58 -1.36 7.47 5.46
CA PHE A 58 -2.74 7.99 5.51
C PHE A 58 -3.69 6.88 5.93
N TYR A 59 -4.59 7.18 6.85
CA TYR A 59 -5.78 6.36 7.01
C TYR A 59 -6.72 6.62 5.85
N ILE A 60 -7.39 5.59 5.39
CA ILE A 60 -8.48 5.70 4.43
C ILE A 60 -9.76 5.68 5.23
N LEU A 61 -10.49 6.79 5.19
CA LEU A 61 -11.76 6.92 5.91
C LEU A 61 -12.92 6.70 4.96
N CYS A 62 -13.87 5.90 5.41
CA CYS A 62 -15.14 5.69 4.70
C CYS A 62 -16.26 6.18 5.62
N ASP A 63 -16.91 7.25 5.22
CA ASP A 63 -17.97 7.90 6.03
C ASP A 63 -17.47 8.18 7.46
N GLY A 64 -16.23 8.67 7.58
CA GLY A 64 -15.62 9.05 8.84
C GLY A 64 -15.00 7.93 9.65
N ARG A 65 -15.06 6.69 9.20
CA ARG A 65 -14.50 5.52 9.89
C ARG A 65 -13.29 4.97 9.14
N ILE A 66 -12.31 4.47 9.88
CA ILE A 66 -11.10 3.90 9.28
C ILE A 66 -11.47 2.61 8.55
N ALA A 67 -11.25 2.61 7.23
CA ALA A 67 -11.51 1.46 6.37
C ALA A 67 -10.22 0.81 5.86
N GLY A 68 -9.08 1.46 6.07
CA GLY A 68 -7.79 0.94 5.62
C GLY A 68 -6.69 1.96 5.78
N GLY A 69 -5.58 1.72 5.09
CA GLY A 69 -4.44 2.62 5.12
C GLY A 69 -3.63 2.58 3.84
N VAL A 70 -2.89 3.64 3.61
CA VAL A 70 -1.98 3.73 2.46
C VAL A 70 -0.69 4.41 2.90
N LEU A 71 0.43 3.82 2.49
CA LEU A 71 1.77 4.36 2.68
C LEU A 71 2.34 4.70 1.32
N VAL A 72 2.82 5.94 1.16
CA VAL A 72 3.48 6.37 -0.06
C VAL A 72 4.80 7.05 0.27
N TYR A 73 5.74 6.99 -0.65
CA TYR A 73 7.00 7.71 -0.49
C TYR A 73 7.61 8.05 -1.85
N SER A 74 8.43 9.13 -1.86
CA SER A 74 9.20 9.48 -3.05
C SER A 74 10.48 8.66 -3.09
N LEU A 75 10.98 8.38 -4.28
CA LEU A 75 12.23 7.65 -4.45
C LEU A 75 13.42 8.55 -4.15
N GLU A 76 14.47 7.95 -3.59
CA GLU A 76 15.69 8.68 -3.29
C GLU A 76 16.28 9.28 -4.56
N GLY A 77 16.61 10.57 -4.48
CA GLY A 77 17.19 11.29 -5.63
C GLY A 77 16.21 11.68 -6.74
N ASN A 78 14.92 11.31 -6.61
CA ASN A 78 13.90 11.67 -7.60
C ASN A 78 12.55 11.94 -6.93
N PRO A 79 12.31 13.18 -6.46
CA PRO A 79 11.08 13.50 -5.74
C PRO A 79 9.80 13.42 -6.61
N ASN A 80 9.95 13.35 -7.93
CA ASN A 80 8.80 13.22 -8.83
C ASN A 80 8.46 11.76 -9.15
N ALA A 81 9.26 10.80 -8.67
CA ALA A 81 8.96 9.38 -8.77
C ALA A 81 8.43 8.90 -7.43
N MET A 82 7.18 8.48 -7.40
CA MET A 82 6.50 8.07 -6.19
C MET A 82 6.32 6.56 -6.15
N ARG A 83 6.31 6.00 -4.93
CA ARG A 83 6.03 4.60 -4.74
C ARG A 83 4.86 4.42 -3.78
N LEU A 84 3.96 3.51 -4.16
CA LEU A 84 2.89 3.05 -3.29
C LEU A 84 3.45 1.87 -2.49
N GLY A 85 3.80 2.11 -1.24
CA GLY A 85 4.46 1.10 -0.41
C GLY A 85 3.50 0.04 0.12
N ASN A 86 2.41 0.48 0.72
CA ASN A 86 1.35 -0.38 1.21
C ASN A 86 0.00 0.24 0.90
N LEU A 87 -0.95 -0.60 0.52
CA LEU A 87 -2.35 -0.22 0.44
C LEU A 87 -3.14 -1.39 0.99
N PHE A 88 -3.89 -1.16 2.06
CA PHE A 88 -4.71 -2.21 2.62
C PHE A 88 -6.10 -1.70 2.96
N ILE A 89 -7.08 -2.58 2.75
CA ILE A 89 -8.48 -2.35 3.11
C ILE A 89 -8.83 -3.38 4.18
N MET A 90 -9.46 -2.93 5.26
CA MET A 90 -9.83 -3.82 6.35
C MET A 90 -10.81 -4.91 5.88
N PRO A 91 -10.72 -6.13 6.43
CA PRO A 91 -11.49 -7.27 5.93
C PRO A 91 -12.99 -7.03 5.76
N GLY A 92 -13.60 -6.30 6.65
CA GLY A 92 -15.04 -6.00 6.56
C GLY A 92 -15.43 -4.93 5.55
N GLN A 93 -14.44 -4.28 4.90
CA GLN A 93 -14.66 -3.13 4.04
C GLN A 93 -14.30 -3.40 2.57
N ARG A 94 -13.93 -4.62 2.23
CA ARG A 94 -13.50 -4.96 0.87
C ARG A 94 -14.66 -5.00 -0.11
N ASP A 95 -14.32 -4.94 -1.41
CA ASP A 95 -15.26 -5.05 -2.53
C ASP A 95 -16.31 -3.94 -2.58
N ARG A 96 -15.98 -2.75 -2.08
CA ARG A 96 -16.86 -1.58 -2.08
C ARG A 96 -16.30 -0.42 -2.92
N GLY A 97 -15.20 -0.64 -3.64
CA GLY A 97 -14.55 0.41 -4.45
C GLY A 97 -13.70 1.38 -3.64
N ILE A 98 -13.47 1.13 -2.35
CA ILE A 98 -12.72 2.02 -1.46
C ILE A 98 -11.26 2.13 -1.90
N GLY A 99 -10.62 1.01 -2.23
CA GLY A 99 -9.22 0.99 -2.64
C GLY A 99 -8.97 1.79 -3.91
N ARG A 100 -9.85 1.68 -4.89
CA ARG A 100 -9.73 2.42 -6.14
C ARG A 100 -9.85 3.92 -5.90
N ARG A 101 -10.83 4.32 -5.11
CA ARG A 101 -11.00 5.74 -4.76
C ARG A 101 -9.80 6.27 -3.98
N ALA A 102 -9.24 5.45 -3.10
CA ALA A 102 -8.05 5.82 -2.33
C ALA A 102 -6.85 6.07 -3.25
N ILE A 103 -6.62 5.24 -4.26
CA ILE A 103 -5.54 5.47 -5.24
C ILE A 103 -5.74 6.79 -5.96
N GLU A 104 -6.96 7.08 -6.41
CA GLU A 104 -7.26 8.34 -7.08
C GLU A 104 -6.93 9.55 -6.18
N LEU A 105 -7.33 9.47 -4.91
CA LEU A 105 -7.08 10.54 -3.95
C LEU A 105 -5.60 10.71 -3.65
N VAL A 106 -4.87 9.60 -3.50
CA VAL A 106 -3.43 9.64 -3.26
C VAL A 106 -2.70 10.29 -4.44
N GLU A 107 -3.02 9.87 -5.66
CA GLU A 107 -2.39 10.44 -6.85
C GLU A 107 -2.68 11.93 -6.97
N ALA A 108 -3.87 12.35 -6.59
CA ALA A 108 -4.24 13.76 -6.61
C ALA A 108 -3.48 14.63 -5.59
N LEU A 109 -2.99 14.01 -4.50
CA LEU A 109 -2.20 14.73 -3.49
C LEU A 109 -0.78 15.07 -3.96
N PHE A 110 -0.30 14.42 -5.01
CA PHE A 110 1.06 14.61 -5.52
C PHE A 110 1.04 14.95 -7.01
N PRO A 111 0.50 16.13 -7.37
CA PRO A 111 0.30 16.49 -8.78
C PRO A 111 1.61 16.62 -9.57
N GLU A 112 2.75 16.83 -8.90
CA GLU A 112 4.05 16.90 -9.56
C GLU A 112 4.65 15.53 -9.84
N ALA A 113 4.04 14.44 -9.35
CA ALA A 113 4.56 13.09 -9.59
C ALA A 113 4.49 12.77 -11.10
N ALA A 114 5.64 12.36 -11.65
CA ALA A 114 5.72 11.96 -13.05
C ALA A 114 5.43 10.45 -13.21
N SER A 115 5.62 9.69 -12.13
CA SER A 115 5.40 8.25 -12.15
C SER A 115 5.05 7.72 -10.78
N TRP A 116 4.34 6.59 -10.78
CA TRP A 116 4.05 5.79 -9.59
C TRP A 116 4.52 4.37 -9.84
N GLU A 117 5.09 3.73 -8.83
CA GLU A 117 5.44 2.32 -8.90
C GLU A 117 4.98 1.58 -7.66
N LEU A 118 4.85 0.27 -7.77
CA LEU A 118 4.51 -0.62 -6.68
C LEU A 118 4.93 -2.04 -7.02
N ASP A 119 4.92 -2.92 -6.02
CA ASP A 119 4.94 -4.36 -6.30
C ASP A 119 3.73 -5.02 -5.63
N THR A 120 3.36 -6.18 -6.13
CA THR A 120 2.24 -6.94 -5.60
C THR A 120 2.47 -8.44 -5.82
N ILE A 121 1.69 -9.25 -5.15
CA ILE A 121 1.81 -10.70 -5.23
C ILE A 121 1.24 -11.19 -6.56
N LEU A 122 2.09 -11.81 -7.39
CA LEU A 122 1.69 -12.31 -8.71
C LEU A 122 0.54 -13.30 -8.64
N GLU A 123 0.55 -14.16 -7.63
CA GLU A 123 -0.47 -15.20 -7.43
C GLU A 123 -1.82 -14.67 -6.96
N GLU A 124 -1.88 -13.40 -6.55
CA GLU A 124 -3.14 -12.77 -6.13
C GLU A 124 -3.82 -12.10 -7.32
N ALA A 125 -4.65 -12.87 -8.04
CA ALA A 125 -5.33 -12.39 -9.23
C ALA A 125 -6.17 -11.12 -8.99
N ARG A 126 -6.76 -10.98 -7.80
CA ARG A 126 -7.54 -9.79 -7.44
C ARG A 126 -6.70 -8.54 -7.42
N ASN A 127 -5.50 -8.63 -6.85
CA ASN A 127 -4.57 -7.49 -6.79
C ASN A 127 -4.08 -7.12 -8.19
N ILE A 128 -3.72 -8.11 -9.00
CA ILE A 128 -3.30 -7.91 -10.39
C ILE A 128 -4.38 -7.15 -11.16
N HIS A 129 -5.61 -7.65 -11.09
CA HIS A 129 -6.75 -7.03 -11.76
C HIS A 129 -7.01 -5.60 -11.25
N PHE A 130 -6.92 -5.43 -9.92
CA PHE A 130 -7.14 -4.13 -9.28
C PHE A 130 -6.16 -3.07 -9.78
N TYR A 131 -4.87 -3.37 -9.78
CA TYR A 131 -3.87 -2.40 -10.22
C TYR A 131 -3.90 -2.14 -11.72
N GLU A 132 -4.15 -3.17 -12.53
CA GLU A 132 -4.29 -2.98 -13.97
C GLU A 132 -5.48 -2.09 -14.30
N ARG A 133 -6.58 -2.23 -13.59
CA ARG A 133 -7.74 -1.34 -13.77
C ARG A 133 -7.47 0.08 -13.30
N ALA A 134 -6.57 0.25 -12.37
CA ALA A 134 -6.17 1.59 -11.90
C ALA A 134 -5.17 2.27 -12.84
N GLY A 135 -4.77 1.61 -13.93
CA GLY A 135 -3.90 2.17 -14.94
C GLY A 135 -2.43 1.78 -14.81
N TYR A 136 -2.12 0.86 -13.90
CA TYR A 136 -0.75 0.38 -13.73
C TYR A 136 -0.43 -0.70 -14.74
N VAL A 137 0.82 -0.74 -15.20
CA VAL A 137 1.32 -1.66 -16.22
C VAL A 137 2.47 -2.46 -15.63
N ARG A 138 2.49 -3.76 -15.92
CA ARG A 138 3.54 -4.66 -15.46
C ARG A 138 4.91 -4.22 -15.97
N ARG A 139 5.91 -4.30 -15.09
CA ARG A 139 7.29 -3.93 -15.41
C ARG A 139 8.25 -5.04 -14.95
N GLY A 140 9.06 -5.52 -15.87
CA GLY A 140 10.09 -6.52 -15.56
C GLY A 140 9.55 -7.92 -15.32
N GLU A 141 10.42 -8.76 -14.77
CA GLU A 141 10.11 -10.15 -14.52
C GLU A 141 9.72 -10.37 -13.05
N PRO A 142 8.91 -11.41 -12.77
CA PRO A 142 8.56 -11.75 -11.38
C PRO A 142 9.80 -12.13 -10.58
N ARG A 143 9.78 -11.78 -9.28
CA ARG A 143 10.82 -12.15 -8.33
C ARG A 143 10.29 -13.23 -7.41
N LYS A 144 10.96 -14.37 -7.35
CA LYS A 144 10.55 -15.47 -6.47
C LYS A 144 10.88 -15.12 -5.02
N ILE A 145 9.88 -15.18 -4.15
CA ILE A 145 10.04 -14.96 -2.71
C ILE A 145 10.15 -16.31 -1.98
N ASN A 146 9.29 -17.27 -2.31
CA ASN A 146 9.33 -18.63 -1.81
C ASN A 146 8.59 -19.55 -2.79
N GLU A 147 8.40 -20.80 -2.41
CA GLU A 147 7.76 -21.79 -3.29
C GLU A 147 6.32 -21.42 -3.68
N ASN A 148 5.66 -20.57 -2.89
CA ASN A 148 4.25 -20.24 -3.08
C ASN A 148 4.01 -18.83 -3.59
N MET A 149 5.03 -17.98 -3.64
CA MET A 149 4.82 -16.56 -3.87
C MET A 149 5.91 -15.91 -4.72
N HIS A 150 5.47 -15.07 -5.66
CA HIS A 150 6.32 -14.17 -6.44
C HIS A 150 5.80 -12.74 -6.27
N LEU A 151 6.69 -11.78 -6.33
CA LEU A 151 6.32 -10.36 -6.46
C LEU A 151 6.53 -9.92 -7.88
N ILE A 152 5.66 -9.04 -8.35
CA ILE A 152 5.75 -8.44 -9.68
C ILE A 152 5.63 -6.92 -9.56
N ASP A 153 6.47 -6.21 -10.29
CA ASP A 153 6.47 -4.75 -10.28
C ASP A 153 5.46 -4.20 -11.28
N TYR A 154 4.85 -3.08 -10.90
CA TYR A 154 3.93 -2.31 -11.73
C TYR A 154 4.32 -0.85 -11.71
N GLU A 155 4.04 -0.14 -12.80
CA GLU A 155 4.28 1.29 -12.88
C GLU A 155 3.16 2.00 -13.63
N LYS A 156 3.03 3.29 -13.36
CA LYS A 156 2.10 4.17 -14.05
C LYS A 156 2.85 5.45 -14.37
N ILE A 157 3.05 5.72 -15.65
CA ILE A 157 3.71 6.93 -16.14
C ILE A 157 2.62 7.95 -16.44
N LEU A 158 2.75 9.13 -15.89
CA LEU A 158 1.75 10.19 -16.02
C LEU A 158 2.09 11.21 -17.10
#